data_baca497f7fda78e187ba4f9676340f04
#
_entry.id   baca497f7fda78e187ba4f9676340f04
#
_cell.length_a   1.000
_cell.length_b   1.000
_cell.length_c   1.000
_cell.angle_alpha   90.00
_cell.angle_beta   90.00
_cell.angle_gamma   90.00
#
_symmetry.space_group_name_H-M   'P 1'
#
loop_
_entity.id
_entity.type
_entity.pdbx_description
1 polymer ?
#
loop_
_entity_poly.entity_id
_entity_poly.type
_entity_poly.pdbx_seq_one_letter_code
_entity_poly.pdbx_strand_id
1 'polypeptide(L)'
;ISNYFKKGLTEIFYEGDSYNFTYTKEGDFIIKKNTDALSIYPLPQIMYVPAERNFISIVNNPSLIKELPDSLLTFLSEYDKAKSIIKGDFILPINEASLEYSKSNDTISVKGNDYKVKLQEASSGFQSIVPLYLVSRYLSDSVSEQAKHSHKMSNDEAKRFEEEVSRIWSDNNFTDTQRRIALSALSAKFNKSAFINIVEEPEQNLFPKSQSLLMQSLLLFNNKLDANKLIITTHS
;
A
#
# COMPACT_ATOMS: atom_id res chain seq x y z
N ILE A 1 -15.68 8.54 9.78
CA ILE A 1 -15.77 9.92 9.22
C ILE A 1 -16.43 10.85 10.23
N SER A 2 -17.54 10.44 10.88
CA SER A 2 -18.31 11.28 11.83
C SER A 2 -17.50 11.81 13.03
N ASN A 3 -16.40 11.17 13.40
CA ASN A 3 -15.57 11.62 14.52
C ASN A 3 -14.65 12.79 14.18
N TYR A 4 -14.32 12.97 12.90
CA TYR A 4 -13.40 14.02 12.43
C TYR A 4 -14.14 15.20 11.80
N PHE A 5 -15.29 14.96 11.16
CA PHE A 5 -16.05 15.98 10.46
C PHE A 5 -17.32 16.34 11.25
N LYS A 6 -17.36 17.56 11.78
CA LYS A 6 -18.48 18.03 12.60
C LYS A 6 -19.48 18.78 11.73
N LYS A 7 -20.72 18.30 11.69
CA LYS A 7 -21.84 18.98 11.05
C LYS A 7 -21.97 20.41 11.60
N GLY A 8 -22.17 21.38 10.74
CA GLY A 8 -22.25 22.79 11.09
C GLY A 8 -20.90 23.52 11.22
N LEU A 9 -19.76 22.78 11.33
CA LEU A 9 -18.44 23.38 11.53
C LEU A 9 -17.44 23.03 10.43
N THR A 10 -17.53 21.83 9.87
CA THR A 10 -16.55 21.35 8.88
C THR A 10 -17.11 21.49 7.47
N GLU A 11 -16.31 22.11 6.61
CA GLU A 11 -16.55 22.17 5.17
C GLU A 11 -15.24 21.77 4.48
N ILE A 12 -15.32 20.88 3.49
CA ILE A 12 -14.16 20.42 2.73
C ILE A 12 -14.48 20.57 1.26
N PHE A 13 -13.56 21.16 0.56
CA PHE A 13 -13.61 21.30 -0.88
C PHE A 13 -12.34 20.76 -1.51
N TYR A 14 -12.47 19.88 -2.49
CA TYR A 14 -11.36 19.33 -3.25
C TYR A 14 -11.69 19.42 -4.74
N GLU A 15 -10.82 20.04 -5.49
CA GLU A 15 -10.83 20.06 -6.95
C GLU A 15 -9.74 19.15 -7.50
N GLY A 16 -10.16 18.16 -8.28
CA GLY A 16 -9.24 17.28 -9.00
C GLY A 16 -9.52 17.32 -10.50
N ASP A 17 -8.64 16.73 -11.28
CA ASP A 17 -8.75 16.73 -12.76
C ASP A 17 -10.03 16.03 -13.25
N SER A 18 -10.43 14.94 -12.57
CA SER A 18 -11.56 14.12 -13.01
C SER A 18 -12.81 14.26 -12.13
N TYR A 19 -12.65 14.58 -10.86
CA TYR A 19 -13.74 14.68 -9.89
C TYR A 19 -13.49 15.79 -8.89
N ASN A 20 -14.57 16.47 -8.52
CA ASN A 20 -14.60 17.42 -7.41
C ASN A 20 -15.37 16.80 -6.25
N PHE A 21 -14.86 16.95 -5.03
CA PHE A 21 -15.50 16.49 -3.80
C PHE A 21 -15.84 17.68 -2.91
N THR A 22 -17.05 17.69 -2.40
CA THR A 22 -17.49 18.70 -1.44
C THR A 22 -18.16 18.01 -0.26
N TYR A 23 -17.67 18.30 0.95
CA TYR A 23 -18.39 18.00 2.19
C TYR A 23 -18.96 19.30 2.72
N THR A 24 -20.28 19.37 2.81
CA THR A 24 -20.98 20.60 3.19
C THR A 24 -21.13 20.72 4.71
N LYS A 25 -21.38 21.92 5.20
CA LYS A 25 -21.71 22.16 6.63
C LYS A 25 -22.95 21.39 7.08
N GLU A 26 -23.88 21.12 6.18
CA GLU A 26 -25.08 20.32 6.42
C GLU A 26 -24.75 18.83 6.62
N GLY A 27 -23.50 18.42 6.28
CA GLY A 27 -22.99 17.05 6.44
C GLY A 27 -23.19 16.20 5.20
N ASP A 28 -23.53 16.81 4.05
CA ASP A 28 -23.67 16.11 2.78
C ASP A 28 -22.34 15.94 2.07
N PHE A 29 -22.12 14.77 1.49
CA PHE A 29 -20.93 14.48 0.68
C PHE A 29 -21.33 14.43 -0.80
N ILE A 30 -20.87 15.41 -1.56
CA ILE A 30 -21.23 15.59 -2.97
C ILE A 30 -19.99 15.26 -3.83
N ILE A 31 -20.17 14.40 -4.83
CA ILE A 31 -19.16 14.08 -5.83
C ILE A 31 -19.66 14.58 -7.19
N LYS A 32 -18.87 15.41 -7.85
CA LYS A 32 -19.14 15.86 -9.22
C LYS A 32 -18.03 15.39 -10.14
N LYS A 33 -18.41 14.72 -11.23
CA LYS A 33 -17.45 14.35 -12.30
C LYS A 33 -17.24 15.57 -13.20
N ASN A 34 -15.97 15.86 -13.52
CA ASN A 34 -15.63 16.91 -14.46
C ASN A 34 -15.89 16.39 -15.89
N THR A 35 -16.75 17.07 -16.64
CA THR A 35 -17.22 16.64 -17.97
C THR A 35 -16.14 16.64 -19.04
N ASP A 36 -15.08 17.43 -18.85
CA ASP A 36 -13.97 17.59 -19.80
C ASP A 36 -12.79 16.64 -19.54
N ALA A 37 -12.90 15.76 -18.56
CA ALA A 37 -11.85 14.81 -18.25
C ALA A 37 -11.77 13.70 -19.30
N LEU A 38 -11.04 13.96 -20.37
CA LEU A 38 -10.63 12.97 -21.39
C LEU A 38 -9.53 12.02 -20.86
N SER A 39 -9.03 12.25 -19.65
CA SER A 39 -8.00 11.40 -19.08
C SER A 39 -8.62 10.16 -18.43
N ILE A 40 -8.29 9.02 -18.98
CA ILE A 40 -8.53 7.73 -18.32
C ILE A 40 -7.85 7.79 -16.95
N TYR A 41 -8.67 7.76 -15.88
CA TYR A 41 -8.13 7.76 -14.51
C TYR A 41 -7.24 6.53 -14.32
N PRO A 42 -5.97 6.70 -13.98
CA PRO A 42 -5.11 5.56 -13.74
C PRO A 42 -5.66 4.76 -12.56
N LEU A 43 -5.86 3.45 -12.72
CA LEU A 43 -6.28 2.58 -11.63
C LEU A 43 -5.09 2.36 -10.69
N PRO A 44 -5.03 3.00 -9.50
CA PRO A 44 -3.87 2.88 -8.64
C PRO A 44 -3.89 1.59 -7.82
N GLN A 45 -2.70 1.04 -7.57
CA GLN A 45 -2.46 0.16 -6.44
C GLN A 45 -2.23 1.04 -5.21
N ILE A 46 -3.09 0.98 -4.23
CA ILE A 46 -2.94 1.73 -2.99
C ILE A 46 -2.45 0.77 -1.90
N MET A 47 -1.40 1.18 -1.17
CA MET A 47 -0.90 0.47 0.01
C MET A 47 -0.75 1.45 1.17
N TYR A 48 -1.36 1.12 2.28
CA TYR A 48 -1.15 1.77 3.56
C TYR A 48 -0.23 0.89 4.41
N VAL A 49 0.89 1.44 4.81
CA VAL A 49 1.90 0.79 5.66
C VAL A 49 1.80 1.36 7.07
N PRO A 50 1.22 0.63 8.02
CA PRO A 50 0.99 1.13 9.37
C PRO A 50 2.29 1.25 10.18
N ALA A 51 2.26 2.07 11.23
CA ALA A 51 3.36 2.20 12.18
C ALA A 51 3.68 0.87 12.88
N GLU A 52 2.67 0.07 13.17
CA GLU A 52 2.77 -1.23 13.86
C GLU A 52 3.29 -2.37 12.96
N ARG A 53 3.80 -2.06 11.76
CA ARG A 53 4.30 -3.07 10.78
C ARG A 53 5.35 -4.04 11.33
N ASN A 54 6.11 -3.65 12.36
CA ASN A 54 7.07 -4.52 13.03
C ASN A 54 6.42 -5.74 13.69
N PHE A 55 5.13 -5.64 14.06
CA PHE A 55 4.35 -6.73 14.63
C PHE A 55 4.41 -8.00 13.76
N ILE A 56 4.31 -7.86 12.43
CA ILE A 56 4.36 -9.01 11.52
C ILE A 56 5.74 -9.68 11.43
N SER A 57 6.79 -8.97 11.86
CA SER A 57 8.16 -9.52 11.93
C SER A 57 8.42 -10.29 13.22
N ILE A 58 7.65 -10.02 14.27
CA ILE A 58 7.87 -10.55 15.63
C ILE A 58 6.99 -11.79 15.88
N VAL A 59 5.77 -11.75 15.37
CA VAL A 59 4.76 -12.77 15.68
C VAL A 59 4.84 -13.94 14.71
N ASN A 60 4.84 -15.15 15.25
CA ASN A 60 4.68 -16.37 14.47
C ASN A 60 3.23 -16.46 13.95
N ASN A 61 3.04 -16.68 12.65
CA ASN A 61 1.73 -16.85 12.02
C ASN A 61 0.74 -15.72 12.36
N PRO A 62 1.05 -14.45 12.07
CA PRO A 62 0.19 -13.33 12.42
C PRO A 62 -1.21 -13.42 11.76
N SER A 63 -1.35 -14.17 10.66
CA SER A 63 -2.62 -14.45 9.98
C SER A 63 -3.62 -15.26 10.82
N LEU A 64 -3.16 -15.93 11.89
CA LEU A 64 -4.01 -16.69 12.81
C LEU A 64 -4.61 -15.83 13.94
N ILE A 65 -4.15 -14.60 14.09
CA ILE A 65 -4.66 -13.68 15.10
C ILE A 65 -6.01 -13.13 14.67
N LYS A 66 -6.99 -13.31 15.52
CA LYS A 66 -8.34 -12.76 15.31
C LYS A 66 -8.36 -11.26 15.62
N GLU A 67 -9.21 -10.54 14.91
CA GLU A 67 -9.50 -9.11 15.17
C GLU A 67 -8.31 -8.15 14.95
N LEU A 68 -7.37 -8.51 14.05
CA LEU A 68 -6.39 -7.54 13.58
C LEU A 68 -7.09 -6.42 12.78
N PRO A 69 -6.61 -5.15 12.90
CA PRO A 69 -7.09 -4.07 12.05
C PRO A 69 -7.00 -4.41 10.55
N ASP A 70 -7.99 -4.01 9.78
CA ASP A 70 -8.05 -4.27 8.33
C ASP A 70 -6.81 -3.78 7.58
N SER A 71 -6.24 -2.65 8.00
CA SER A 71 -5.00 -2.11 7.45
C SER A 71 -3.83 -3.06 7.63
N LEU A 72 -3.69 -3.64 8.81
CA LEU A 72 -2.63 -4.58 9.12
C LEU A 72 -2.82 -5.93 8.40
N LEU A 73 -4.07 -6.40 8.29
CA LEU A 73 -4.40 -7.60 7.50
C LEU A 73 -4.08 -7.43 6.01
N THR A 74 -4.40 -6.27 5.45
CA THR A 74 -4.09 -5.95 4.06
C THR A 74 -2.58 -5.90 3.84
N PHE A 75 -1.85 -5.23 4.74
CA PHE A 75 -0.40 -5.14 4.68
C PHE A 75 0.27 -6.52 4.83
N LEU A 76 -0.21 -7.36 5.76
CA LEU A 76 0.26 -8.73 5.95
C LEU A 76 0.09 -9.57 4.66
N SER A 77 -1.07 -9.48 4.02
CA SER A 77 -1.33 -10.18 2.76
C SER A 77 -0.34 -9.79 1.66
N GLU A 78 -0.02 -8.50 1.53
CA GLU A 78 0.97 -8.03 0.56
C GLU A 78 2.41 -8.39 0.98
N TYR A 79 2.71 -8.42 2.27
CA TYR A 79 3.99 -8.87 2.77
C TYR A 79 4.26 -10.35 2.45
N ASP A 80 3.25 -11.22 2.60
CA ASP A 80 3.38 -12.64 2.25
C ASP A 80 3.68 -12.84 0.76
N LYS A 81 3.05 -12.06 -0.11
CA LYS A 81 3.37 -12.05 -1.55
C LYS A 81 4.78 -11.51 -1.82
N ALA A 82 5.15 -10.45 -1.11
CA ALA A 82 6.45 -9.79 -1.28
C ALA A 82 7.64 -10.68 -0.89
N LYS A 83 7.48 -11.66 0.00
CA LYS A 83 8.53 -12.66 0.30
C LYS A 83 9.05 -13.36 -0.98
N SER A 84 8.23 -13.46 -2.01
CA SER A 84 8.59 -14.10 -3.29
C SER A 84 9.72 -13.41 -4.07
N ILE A 85 9.97 -12.10 -3.81
CA ILE A 85 11.05 -11.35 -4.47
C ILE A 85 12.42 -11.61 -3.83
N ILE A 86 12.46 -12.21 -2.62
CA ILE A 86 13.72 -12.54 -1.96
C ILE A 86 14.33 -13.74 -2.68
N LYS A 87 15.29 -13.46 -3.56
CA LYS A 87 16.05 -14.46 -4.32
C LYS A 87 17.54 -14.22 -4.12
N GLY A 88 18.28 -15.26 -3.76
CA GLY A 88 19.72 -15.14 -3.46
C GLY A 88 19.99 -14.13 -2.34
N ASP A 89 21.07 -13.37 -2.47
CA ASP A 89 21.40 -12.29 -1.54
C ASP A 89 20.58 -11.04 -1.88
N PHE A 90 19.40 -10.91 -1.28
CA PHE A 90 18.53 -9.74 -1.45
C PHE A 90 19.04 -8.59 -0.55
N ILE A 91 19.71 -7.62 -1.15
CA ILE A 91 20.40 -6.53 -0.43
C ILE A 91 19.39 -5.53 0.11
N LEU A 92 19.52 -5.20 1.40
CA LEU A 92 18.81 -4.11 2.07
C LEU A 92 19.56 -2.78 1.87
N PRO A 93 18.85 -1.64 1.93
CA PRO A 93 19.48 -0.32 1.80
C PRO A 93 20.33 0.08 3.01
N ILE A 94 20.29 -0.70 4.09
CA ILE A 94 20.94 -0.37 5.36
C ILE A 94 21.95 -1.44 5.78
N ASN A 95 23.01 -1.01 6.46
CA ASN A 95 23.99 -1.83 7.18
C ASN A 95 24.65 -2.94 6.34
N GLU A 96 24.71 -2.78 5.01
CA GLU A 96 25.26 -3.79 4.10
C GLU A 96 24.65 -5.20 4.33
N ALA A 97 23.42 -5.22 4.85
CA ALA A 97 22.73 -6.45 5.17
C ALA A 97 21.94 -6.98 3.98
N SER A 98 21.76 -8.29 3.93
CA SER A 98 20.91 -8.97 2.95
C SER A 98 19.86 -9.83 3.61
N LEU A 99 18.80 -10.16 2.86
CA LEU A 99 17.73 -11.07 3.29
C LEU A 99 17.88 -12.41 2.58
N GLU A 100 17.60 -13.45 3.33
CA GLU A 100 17.47 -14.81 2.83
C GLU A 100 16.10 -15.36 3.27
N TYR A 101 15.36 -15.95 2.34
CA TYR A 101 14.04 -16.51 2.61
C TYR A 101 14.02 -18.01 2.41
N SER A 102 13.64 -18.74 3.45
CA SER A 102 13.42 -20.17 3.43
C SER A 102 11.93 -20.48 3.28
N LYS A 103 11.53 -20.98 2.10
CA LYS A 103 10.13 -21.35 1.82
C LYS A 103 9.64 -22.54 2.66
N SER A 104 10.54 -23.47 3.03
CA SER A 104 10.14 -24.70 3.75
C SER A 104 9.60 -24.44 5.14
N ASN A 105 10.07 -23.39 5.80
CA ASN A 105 9.68 -23.00 7.15
C ASN A 105 9.19 -21.56 7.25
N ASP A 106 8.92 -20.92 6.10
CA ASP A 106 8.41 -19.54 5.99
C ASP A 106 9.22 -18.55 6.85
N THR A 107 10.55 -18.64 6.81
CA THR A 107 11.44 -17.86 7.67
C THR A 107 12.29 -16.92 6.85
N ILE A 108 12.29 -15.63 7.19
CA ILE A 108 13.23 -14.64 6.71
C ILE A 108 14.38 -14.51 7.69
N SER A 109 15.62 -14.55 7.19
CA SER A 109 16.84 -14.28 7.94
C SER A 109 17.51 -13.01 7.42
N VAL A 110 18.07 -12.23 8.33
CA VAL A 110 18.95 -11.10 8.05
C VAL A 110 20.39 -11.58 8.15
N LYS A 111 21.17 -11.37 7.09
CA LYS A 111 22.57 -11.74 6.98
C LYS A 111 23.41 -10.48 6.85
N GLY A 112 24.39 -10.32 7.72
CA GLY A 112 25.47 -9.34 7.62
C GLY A 112 26.80 -10.02 7.33
N ASN A 113 27.90 -9.31 7.49
CA ASN A 113 29.26 -9.84 7.20
C ASN A 113 29.60 -11.04 8.09
N ASP A 114 29.30 -10.95 9.40
CA ASP A 114 29.72 -11.95 10.39
C ASP A 114 28.55 -12.57 11.16
N TYR A 115 27.29 -12.35 10.69
CA TYR A 115 26.13 -12.88 11.38
C TYR A 115 25.01 -13.28 10.43
N LYS A 116 24.18 -14.21 10.89
CA LYS A 116 22.89 -14.56 10.30
C LYS A 116 21.90 -14.82 11.44
N VAL A 117 20.82 -14.05 11.48
CA VAL A 117 19.77 -14.17 12.50
C VAL A 117 18.40 -14.20 11.83
N LYS A 118 17.43 -14.87 12.45
CA LYS A 118 16.05 -14.78 11.99
C LYS A 118 15.52 -13.37 12.19
N LEU A 119 14.65 -12.90 11.28
CA LEU A 119 14.07 -11.57 11.38
C LEU A 119 13.39 -11.33 12.73
N GLN A 120 12.73 -12.34 13.28
CA GLN A 120 12.09 -12.30 14.60
C GLN A 120 13.06 -12.04 15.77
N GLU A 121 14.30 -12.44 15.61
CA GLU A 121 15.39 -12.30 16.62
C GLU A 121 16.30 -11.11 16.30
N ALA A 122 16.08 -10.45 15.16
CA ALA A 122 16.86 -9.30 14.73
C ALA A 122 16.51 -8.04 15.53
N SER A 123 17.32 -6.99 15.39
CA SER A 123 17.02 -5.70 16.02
C SER A 123 15.69 -5.12 15.55
N SER A 124 15.06 -4.27 16.39
CA SER A 124 13.80 -3.59 16.09
C SER A 124 13.87 -2.77 14.79
N GLY A 125 15.04 -2.23 14.44
CA GLY A 125 15.25 -1.55 13.17
C GLY A 125 15.06 -2.46 11.97
N PHE A 126 15.62 -3.68 11.97
CA PHE A 126 15.37 -4.66 10.91
C PHE A 126 13.92 -5.14 10.90
N GLN A 127 13.33 -5.37 12.06
CA GLN A 127 11.93 -5.77 12.18
C GLN A 127 10.97 -4.72 11.62
N SER A 128 11.31 -3.44 11.71
CA SER A 128 10.53 -2.32 11.17
C SER A 128 10.76 -2.10 9.68
N ILE A 129 12.03 -2.12 9.21
CA ILE A 129 12.35 -1.77 7.82
C ILE A 129 12.03 -2.89 6.83
N VAL A 130 12.25 -4.16 7.20
CA VAL A 130 12.12 -5.29 6.26
C VAL A 130 10.72 -5.39 5.66
N PRO A 131 9.62 -5.39 6.44
CA PRO A 131 8.28 -5.45 5.87
C PRO A 131 7.97 -4.24 4.98
N LEU A 132 8.30 -3.03 5.43
CA LEU A 132 8.09 -1.80 4.67
C LEU A 132 8.83 -1.84 3.33
N TYR A 133 10.11 -2.17 3.35
CA TYR A 133 10.96 -2.19 2.16
C TYR A 133 10.50 -3.24 1.15
N LEU A 134 10.21 -4.47 1.62
CA LEU A 134 9.76 -5.57 0.78
C LEU A 134 8.44 -5.26 0.08
N VAL A 135 7.43 -4.82 0.83
CA VAL A 135 6.10 -4.51 0.28
C VAL A 135 6.18 -3.35 -0.70
N SER A 136 6.86 -2.26 -0.31
CA SER A 136 6.99 -1.09 -1.18
C SER A 136 7.72 -1.42 -2.49
N ARG A 137 8.80 -2.19 -2.43
CA ARG A 137 9.55 -2.63 -3.60
C ARG A 137 8.71 -3.56 -4.49
N TYR A 138 8.10 -4.58 -3.89
CA TYR A 138 7.28 -5.56 -4.60
C TYR A 138 6.14 -4.90 -5.37
N LEU A 139 5.37 -4.02 -4.72
CA LEU A 139 4.25 -3.35 -5.35
C LEU A 139 4.69 -2.34 -6.41
N SER A 140 5.77 -1.59 -6.15
CA SER A 140 6.34 -0.68 -7.14
C SER A 140 6.84 -1.40 -8.38
N ASP A 141 7.53 -2.55 -8.23
CA ASP A 141 8.00 -3.37 -9.34
C ASP A 141 6.83 -3.95 -10.13
N SER A 142 5.85 -4.54 -9.43
CA SER A 142 4.67 -5.15 -10.04
C SER A 142 3.87 -4.14 -10.88
N VAL A 143 3.62 -2.94 -10.34
CA VAL A 143 2.88 -1.90 -11.05
C VAL A 143 3.68 -1.37 -12.24
N SER A 144 4.99 -1.20 -12.09
CA SER A 144 5.85 -0.75 -13.20
C SER A 144 5.90 -1.77 -14.34
N GLU A 145 5.90 -3.06 -14.04
CA GLU A 145 5.83 -4.12 -15.06
C GLU A 145 4.46 -4.13 -15.74
N GLN A 146 3.38 -4.05 -14.98
CA GLN A 146 2.04 -3.97 -15.54
C GLN A 146 1.87 -2.74 -16.45
N ALA A 147 2.37 -1.58 -16.05
CA ALA A 147 2.29 -0.35 -16.84
C ALA A 147 3.04 -0.44 -18.18
N LYS A 148 4.14 -1.21 -18.26
CA LYS A 148 4.89 -1.45 -19.51
C LYS A 148 4.12 -2.33 -20.50
N HIS A 149 3.33 -3.28 -19.99
CA HIS A 149 2.61 -4.27 -20.79
C HIS A 149 1.14 -3.94 -20.97
N SER A 150 0.61 -2.93 -20.28
CA SER A 150 -0.81 -2.59 -20.35
C SER A 150 -1.13 -1.74 -21.58
N HIS A 151 -2.06 -2.22 -22.38
CA HIS A 151 -2.92 -1.33 -23.14
C HIS A 151 -3.66 -0.44 -22.13
N LYS A 152 -3.65 0.87 -22.35
CA LYS A 152 -4.53 1.78 -21.58
C LYS A 152 -5.93 1.20 -21.63
N MET A 153 -6.58 1.13 -20.46
CA MET A 153 -7.98 0.70 -20.38
C MET A 153 -8.79 1.48 -21.42
N SER A 154 -9.50 0.76 -22.28
CA SER A 154 -10.36 1.42 -23.28
C SER A 154 -11.52 2.13 -22.58
N ASN A 155 -12.14 3.10 -23.25
CA ASN A 155 -13.30 3.81 -22.68
C ASN A 155 -14.43 2.85 -22.31
N ASP A 156 -14.62 1.77 -23.08
CA ASP A 156 -15.64 0.76 -22.81
C ASP A 156 -15.30 -0.10 -21.57
N GLU A 157 -14.02 -0.42 -21.37
CA GLU A 157 -13.56 -1.13 -20.16
C GLU A 157 -13.69 -0.24 -18.92
N ALA A 158 -13.35 1.04 -19.02
CA ALA A 158 -13.52 1.99 -17.93
C ALA A 158 -14.99 2.14 -17.52
N LYS A 159 -15.89 2.22 -18.51
CA LYS A 159 -17.34 2.28 -18.26
C LYS A 159 -17.86 1.02 -17.59
N ARG A 160 -17.47 -0.16 -18.07
CA ARG A 160 -17.84 -1.43 -17.43
C ARG A 160 -17.31 -1.54 -16.00
N PHE A 161 -16.10 -1.07 -15.75
CA PHE A 161 -15.55 -1.01 -14.39
C PHE A 161 -16.38 -0.12 -13.48
N GLU A 162 -16.71 1.11 -13.92
CA GLU A 162 -17.57 2.04 -13.17
C GLU A 162 -18.96 1.43 -12.88
N GLU A 163 -19.57 0.75 -13.85
CA GLU A 163 -20.87 0.08 -13.70
C GLU A 163 -20.80 -1.06 -12.67
N GLU A 164 -19.76 -1.89 -12.71
CA GLU A 164 -19.57 -2.99 -11.76
C GLU A 164 -19.29 -2.47 -10.33
N VAL A 165 -18.47 -1.42 -10.19
CA VAL A 165 -18.24 -0.76 -8.91
C VAL A 165 -19.55 -0.21 -8.34
N SER A 166 -20.32 0.50 -9.16
CA SER A 166 -21.60 1.07 -8.75
C SER A 166 -22.59 -0.02 -8.32
N ARG A 167 -22.61 -1.16 -9.01
CA ARG A 167 -23.45 -2.31 -8.65
C ARG A 167 -23.07 -2.87 -7.28
N ILE A 168 -21.77 -3.10 -7.03
CA ILE A 168 -21.28 -3.60 -5.74
C ILE A 168 -21.61 -2.64 -4.60
N TRP A 169 -21.50 -1.33 -4.83
CA TRP A 169 -21.82 -0.32 -3.82
C TRP A 169 -23.32 -0.21 -3.54
N SER A 170 -24.16 -0.35 -4.55
CA SER A 170 -25.62 -0.20 -4.45
C SER A 170 -26.33 -1.44 -3.92
N ASP A 171 -25.65 -2.60 -3.87
CA ASP A 171 -26.23 -3.84 -3.40
C ASP A 171 -26.28 -3.88 -1.87
N ASN A 172 -27.49 -3.77 -1.32
CA ASN A 172 -27.74 -3.80 0.12
C ASN A 172 -27.53 -5.18 0.77
N ASN A 173 -27.37 -6.26 -0.03
CA ASN A 173 -27.14 -7.60 0.49
C ASN A 173 -25.67 -7.83 0.87
N PHE A 174 -24.74 -6.96 0.43
CA PHE A 174 -23.35 -7.06 0.82
C PHE A 174 -23.10 -6.41 2.18
N THR A 175 -22.46 -7.14 3.06
CA THR A 175 -21.78 -6.53 4.23
C THR A 175 -20.58 -5.70 3.76
N ASP A 176 -20.09 -4.78 4.59
CA ASP A 176 -18.92 -3.95 4.25
C ASP A 176 -17.69 -4.80 3.92
N THR A 177 -17.48 -5.91 4.65
CA THR A 177 -16.41 -6.87 4.37
C THR A 177 -16.57 -7.55 3.01
N GLN A 178 -17.78 -8.03 2.68
CA GLN A 178 -18.06 -8.64 1.39
C GLN A 178 -17.90 -7.65 0.24
N ARG A 179 -18.33 -6.41 0.44
CA ARG A 179 -18.16 -5.32 -0.52
C ARG A 179 -16.68 -5.04 -0.82
N ARG A 180 -15.84 -4.97 0.22
CA ARG A 180 -14.38 -4.83 0.07
C ARG A 180 -13.75 -5.99 -0.69
N ILE A 181 -14.12 -7.22 -0.38
CA ILE A 181 -13.61 -8.42 -1.08
C ILE A 181 -14.01 -8.37 -2.57
N ALA A 182 -15.27 -8.06 -2.87
CA ALA A 182 -15.77 -7.96 -4.25
C ALA A 182 -15.04 -6.86 -5.04
N LEU A 183 -14.85 -5.67 -4.45
CA LEU A 183 -14.11 -4.57 -5.07
C LEU A 183 -12.62 -4.91 -5.27
N SER A 184 -12.00 -5.58 -4.32
CA SER A 184 -10.62 -6.06 -4.47
C SER A 184 -10.48 -7.08 -5.60
N ALA A 185 -11.39 -8.04 -5.69
CA ALA A 185 -11.42 -9.03 -6.77
C ALA A 185 -11.69 -8.39 -8.14
N LEU A 186 -12.58 -7.41 -8.20
CA LEU A 186 -12.84 -6.63 -9.42
C LEU A 186 -11.58 -5.88 -9.85
N SER A 187 -10.97 -5.12 -8.92
CA SER A 187 -9.80 -4.32 -9.23
C SER A 187 -8.58 -5.16 -9.63
N ALA A 188 -8.49 -6.42 -9.18
CA ALA A 188 -7.42 -7.35 -9.56
C ALA A 188 -7.49 -7.81 -11.03
N LYS A 189 -8.65 -7.64 -11.70
CA LYS A 189 -8.82 -7.95 -13.13
C LYS A 189 -8.21 -6.89 -14.06
N PHE A 190 -7.89 -5.72 -13.52
CA PHE A 190 -7.38 -4.59 -14.30
C PHE A 190 -5.92 -4.32 -13.96
N ASN A 191 -5.15 -3.99 -14.98
CA ASN A 191 -3.75 -3.62 -14.80
C ASN A 191 -3.66 -2.30 -14.02
N LYS A 192 -2.79 -2.28 -13.03
CA LYS A 192 -2.49 -1.08 -12.26
C LYS A 192 -1.53 -0.20 -13.04
N SER A 193 -1.79 1.09 -13.08
CA SER A 193 -0.97 2.09 -13.80
C SER A 193 -0.26 3.07 -12.88
N ALA A 194 -0.53 3.01 -11.59
CA ALA A 194 0.10 3.85 -10.56
C ALA A 194 0.20 3.12 -9.23
N PHE A 195 1.18 3.48 -8.42
CA PHE A 195 1.35 3.01 -7.04
C PHE A 195 1.26 4.19 -6.07
N ILE A 196 0.28 4.15 -5.17
CA ILE A 196 0.14 5.11 -4.06
C ILE A 196 0.56 4.42 -2.78
N ASN A 197 1.71 4.82 -2.25
CA ASN A 197 2.28 4.29 -1.02
C ASN A 197 2.07 5.29 0.11
N ILE A 198 1.30 4.91 1.13
CA ILE A 198 1.01 5.72 2.32
C ILE A 198 1.73 5.06 3.48
N VAL A 199 2.77 5.72 4.00
CA VAL A 199 3.68 5.14 5.00
C VAL A 199 3.62 5.96 6.28
N GLU A 200 3.27 5.30 7.38
CA GLU A 200 3.37 5.89 8.71
C GLU A 200 4.74 5.64 9.32
N GLU A 201 5.30 6.68 9.91
CA GLU A 201 6.54 6.66 10.70
C GLU A 201 7.65 5.79 10.07
N PRO A 202 8.09 6.08 8.82
CA PRO A 202 9.14 5.29 8.19
C PRO A 202 10.44 5.28 8.98
N GLU A 203 10.68 6.32 9.80
CA GLU A 203 11.84 6.51 10.67
C GLU A 203 11.86 5.61 11.90
N GLN A 204 10.76 4.94 12.23
CA GLN A 204 10.60 4.17 13.47
C GLN A 204 11.70 3.14 13.67
N ASN A 205 12.33 3.17 14.87
CA ASN A 205 13.40 2.26 15.29
C ASN A 205 14.69 2.35 14.43
N LEU A 206 14.89 3.41 13.66
CA LEU A 206 16.06 3.58 12.79
C LEU A 206 16.96 4.72 13.23
N PHE A 207 18.27 4.54 13.10
CA PHE A 207 19.26 5.62 13.21
C PHE A 207 19.15 6.59 12.00
N PRO A 208 19.54 7.87 12.14
CA PRO A 208 19.38 8.88 11.09
C PRO A 208 19.96 8.48 9.72
N LYS A 209 21.12 7.83 9.69
CA LYS A 209 21.71 7.32 8.44
C LYS A 209 20.81 6.28 7.76
N SER A 210 20.25 5.36 8.53
CA SER A 210 19.35 4.31 8.02
C SER A 210 18.01 4.90 7.57
N GLN A 211 17.50 5.93 8.27
CA GLN A 211 16.30 6.68 7.85
C GLN A 211 16.52 7.31 6.47
N SER A 212 17.65 8.00 6.28
CA SER A 212 18.00 8.63 4.99
C SER A 212 18.08 7.61 3.85
N LEU A 213 18.73 6.47 4.07
CA LEU A 213 18.88 5.41 3.06
C LEU A 213 17.52 4.75 2.72
N LEU A 214 16.68 4.51 3.72
CA LEU A 214 15.31 4.03 3.50
C LEU A 214 14.51 5.03 2.69
N MET A 215 14.56 6.32 3.07
CA MET A 215 13.83 7.37 2.37
C MET A 215 14.25 7.47 0.90
N GLN A 216 15.55 7.44 0.62
CA GLN A 216 16.05 7.40 -0.76
C GLN A 216 15.48 6.20 -1.54
N SER A 217 15.39 5.02 -0.91
CA SER A 217 14.81 3.84 -1.54
C SER A 217 13.33 4.01 -1.84
N LEU A 218 12.54 4.56 -0.90
CA LEU A 218 11.11 4.82 -1.10
C LEU A 218 10.87 5.83 -2.22
N LEU A 219 11.70 6.87 -2.32
CA LEU A 219 11.67 7.84 -3.41
C LEU A 219 12.04 7.20 -4.75
N LEU A 220 13.05 6.32 -4.79
CA LEU A 220 13.39 5.57 -6.01
C LEU A 220 12.22 4.68 -6.48
N PHE A 221 11.52 4.04 -5.56
CA PHE A 221 10.33 3.25 -5.89
C PHE A 221 9.20 4.12 -6.42
N ASN A 222 8.99 5.28 -5.79
CA ASN A 222 7.98 6.25 -6.23
C ASN A 222 8.27 6.78 -7.65
N ASN A 223 9.55 7.09 -7.92
CA ASN A 223 9.94 7.73 -9.18
C ASN A 223 10.01 6.79 -10.39
N LYS A 224 9.59 5.53 -10.26
CA LYS A 224 9.52 4.58 -11.38
C LYS A 224 8.44 4.94 -12.39
N LEU A 225 7.35 5.57 -11.95
CA LEU A 225 6.26 6.06 -12.79
C LEU A 225 5.83 7.45 -12.31
N ASP A 226 5.54 8.35 -13.24
CA ASP A 226 5.13 9.73 -12.93
C ASP A 226 3.81 9.79 -12.13
N ALA A 227 2.93 8.81 -12.36
CA ALA A 227 1.64 8.73 -11.67
C ALA A 227 1.74 8.19 -10.23
N ASN A 228 2.90 7.68 -9.81
CA ASN A 228 3.08 7.19 -8.45
C ASN A 228 3.01 8.33 -7.42
N LYS A 229 2.56 8.01 -6.22
CA LYS A 229 2.51 8.93 -5.08
C LYS A 229 3.10 8.27 -3.84
N LEU A 230 3.93 9.01 -3.12
CA LEU A 230 4.43 8.65 -1.80
C LEU A 230 3.90 9.66 -0.79
N ILE A 231 3.14 9.19 0.18
CA ILE A 231 2.58 9.99 1.28
C ILE A 231 3.20 9.47 2.57
N ILE A 232 3.76 10.36 3.37
CA ILE A 232 4.46 10.00 4.60
C ILE A 232 3.87 10.80 5.74
N THR A 233 3.62 10.13 6.86
CA THR A 233 3.38 10.77 8.16
C THR A 233 4.56 10.51 9.08
N THR A 234 5.00 11.51 9.79
CA THR A 234 6.18 11.46 10.68
C THR A 234 5.94 12.29 11.94
N HIS A 235 6.59 11.91 13.04
CA HIS A 235 6.62 12.69 14.29
C HIS A 235 7.89 13.53 14.46
N SER A 236 8.85 13.46 13.54
CA SER A 236 10.13 14.17 13.58
C SER A 236 10.13 15.44 12.73
#